data_26d0df2190eb6df6eb77b9dae6632f0c
#
_entry.id   26d0df2190eb6df6eb77b9dae6632f0c
#
_cell.length_a   1.000
_cell.length_b   1.000
_cell.length_c   1.000
_cell.angle_alpha   90.00
_cell.angle_beta   90.00
_cell.angle_gamma   90.00
#
_symmetry.space_group_name_H-M   'P 1'
#
loop_
_entity.id
_entity.type
_entity.pdbx_description
1 polymer ?
#
loop_
_entity_poly.entity_id
_entity_poly.type
_entity_poly.pdbx_seq_one_letter_code
_entity_poly.pdbx_strand_id
1 'polypeptide(L)'
;GKDSAAMLHVAKKAFYPAPPPFPLLHVDTTWKFKDMYALREKAAKDAGMQLIVHKNPDAEAQGINPFDHGALHTDMWKTEGLKQALDAHGFDAAFGGARRDEEKSRAKERVFSFRTASHRWEPKNQRPELWNLYNARKAQGETIRVFPMSNWTELDIWQYILSLIHISEPTRPLY
;
A
#
# COMPACT_ATOMS: atom_id res chain seq x y z
N GLY A 1 5.82 2.37 5.97
CA GLY A 1 5.62 2.11 7.40
C GLY A 1 5.41 0.62 7.65
N LYS A 2 5.10 0.25 8.90
CA LYS A 2 4.95 -1.14 9.36
C LYS A 2 3.96 -1.97 8.54
N ASP A 3 2.80 -1.40 8.21
CA ASP A 3 1.76 -2.10 7.45
C ASP A 3 2.24 -2.48 6.05
N SER A 4 2.91 -1.56 5.36
CA SER A 4 3.50 -1.84 4.03
C SER A 4 4.61 -2.88 4.10
N ALA A 5 5.42 -2.87 5.15
CA ALA A 5 6.49 -3.86 5.34
C ALA A 5 5.90 -5.26 5.61
N ALA A 6 4.88 -5.36 6.47
CA ALA A 6 4.17 -6.60 6.71
C ALA A 6 3.49 -7.11 5.44
N MET A 7 2.84 -6.25 4.67
CA MET A 7 2.18 -6.59 3.41
C MET A 7 3.19 -7.11 2.37
N LEU A 8 4.34 -6.47 2.23
CA LEU A 8 5.40 -6.96 1.33
C LEU A 8 5.88 -8.35 1.72
N HIS A 9 6.06 -8.60 3.01
CA HIS A 9 6.45 -9.93 3.49
C HIS A 9 5.39 -10.98 3.22
N VAL A 10 4.11 -10.66 3.43
CA VAL A 10 2.98 -11.55 3.09
C VAL A 10 2.97 -11.85 1.58
N ALA A 11 3.18 -10.83 0.73
CA ALA A 11 3.26 -11.02 -0.71
C ALA A 11 4.42 -11.95 -1.09
N LYS A 12 5.61 -11.77 -0.52
CA LYS A 12 6.74 -12.67 -0.75
C LYS A 12 6.44 -14.13 -0.37
N LYS A 13 5.74 -14.34 0.74
CA LYS A 13 5.31 -15.68 1.16
C LYS A 13 4.29 -16.29 0.19
N ALA A 14 3.33 -15.47 -0.27
CA ALA A 14 2.26 -15.94 -1.14
C ALA A 14 2.77 -16.42 -2.51
N PHE A 15 3.83 -15.81 -3.02
CA PHE A 15 4.40 -16.15 -4.34
C PHE A 15 5.65 -17.04 -4.26
N TYR A 16 6.12 -17.36 -3.05
CA TYR A 16 7.31 -18.23 -2.90
C TYR A 16 7.19 -19.55 -3.69
N PRO A 17 8.23 -19.99 -4.41
CA PRO A 17 9.61 -19.47 -4.45
C PRO A 17 9.86 -18.32 -5.45
N ALA A 18 8.89 -17.95 -6.26
CA ALA A 18 9.02 -16.84 -7.21
C ALA A 18 8.87 -15.47 -6.52
N PRO A 19 9.45 -14.40 -7.06
CA PRO A 19 9.13 -13.05 -6.62
C PRO A 19 7.70 -12.70 -6.99
N PRO A 20 7.04 -11.77 -6.24
CA PRO A 20 5.72 -11.27 -6.62
C PRO A 20 5.73 -10.65 -8.04
N PRO A 21 4.77 -11.02 -8.92
CA PRO A 21 4.80 -10.64 -10.34
C PRO A 21 4.25 -9.23 -10.61
N PHE A 22 4.48 -8.29 -9.70
CA PHE A 22 4.03 -6.90 -9.82
C PHE A 22 5.05 -5.95 -9.20
N PRO A 23 5.10 -4.68 -9.63
CA PRO A 23 6.06 -3.71 -9.10
C PRO A 23 5.63 -3.18 -7.72
N LEU A 24 6.61 -2.65 -6.99
CA LEU A 24 6.37 -1.80 -5.83
C LEU A 24 6.21 -0.36 -6.30
N LEU A 25 5.12 0.29 -5.91
CA LEU A 25 4.87 1.69 -6.17
C LEU A 25 5.11 2.52 -4.91
N HIS A 26 5.99 3.50 -5.00
CA HIS A 26 6.19 4.51 -3.98
C HIS A 26 5.74 5.87 -4.49
N VAL A 27 4.71 6.42 -3.88
CA VAL A 27 4.32 7.82 -4.06
C VAL A 27 5.19 8.67 -3.13
N ASP A 28 6.16 9.35 -3.72
CA ASP A 28 7.15 10.12 -2.97
C ASP A 28 6.63 11.53 -2.69
N THR A 29 6.57 11.88 -1.42
CA THR A 29 6.13 13.20 -0.96
C THR A 29 7.30 14.17 -0.75
N THR A 30 8.53 13.75 -1.05
CA THR A 30 9.80 14.47 -0.80
C THR A 30 10.11 14.77 0.68
N TRP A 31 9.13 14.73 1.56
CA TRP A 31 9.23 15.01 3.00
C TRP A 31 9.31 13.72 3.82
N LYS A 32 10.42 12.98 3.67
CA LYS A 32 10.65 11.71 4.36
C LYS A 32 12.06 11.63 4.92
N PHE A 33 12.25 10.82 5.96
CA PHE A 33 13.58 10.53 6.50
C PHE A 33 14.43 9.79 5.48
N LYS A 34 15.74 10.08 5.44
CA LYS A 34 16.70 9.44 4.54
C LYS A 34 16.70 7.92 4.69
N ASP A 35 16.57 7.42 5.91
CA ASP A 35 16.52 5.98 6.19
C ASP A 35 15.31 5.28 5.54
N MET A 36 14.20 6.00 5.34
CA MET A 36 13.04 5.46 4.64
C MET A 36 13.31 5.23 3.15
N TYR A 37 14.09 6.09 2.53
CA TYR A 37 14.51 5.90 1.14
C TYR A 37 15.47 4.71 1.01
N ALA A 38 16.45 4.59 1.92
CA ALA A 38 17.36 3.46 1.96
C ALA A 38 16.62 2.13 2.20
N LEU A 39 15.67 2.12 3.14
CA LEU A 39 14.85 0.94 3.42
C LEU A 39 13.99 0.54 2.21
N ARG A 40 13.41 1.51 1.49
CA ARG A 40 12.62 1.28 0.29
C ARG A 40 13.42 0.57 -0.79
N GLU A 41 14.62 1.10 -1.11
CA GLU A 41 15.50 0.53 -2.11
C GLU A 41 15.94 -0.89 -1.74
N LYS A 42 16.36 -1.07 -0.48
CA LYS A 42 16.74 -2.38 0.05
C LYS A 42 15.58 -3.37 -0.03
N ALA A 43 14.39 -2.97 0.41
CA ALA A 43 13.22 -3.85 0.42
C ALA A 43 12.82 -4.31 -1.00
N ALA A 44 12.87 -3.42 -1.98
CA ALA A 44 12.61 -3.75 -3.38
C ALA A 44 13.63 -4.76 -3.92
N LYS A 45 14.91 -4.50 -3.67
CA LYS A 45 16.01 -5.38 -4.07
C LYS A 45 15.90 -6.78 -3.44
N ASP A 46 15.68 -6.83 -2.12
CA ASP A 46 15.57 -8.09 -1.36
C ASP A 46 14.32 -8.91 -1.75
N ALA A 47 13.29 -8.23 -2.26
CA ALA A 47 12.09 -8.87 -2.78
C ALA A 47 12.19 -9.29 -4.25
N GLY A 48 13.23 -8.88 -4.97
CA GLY A 48 13.36 -9.10 -6.40
C GLY A 48 12.27 -8.39 -7.23
N MET A 49 11.74 -7.27 -6.73
CA MET A 49 10.64 -6.53 -7.35
C MET A 49 11.13 -5.22 -7.96
N GLN A 50 10.54 -4.84 -9.08
CA GLN A 50 10.76 -3.52 -9.67
C GLN A 50 10.21 -2.44 -8.74
N LEU A 51 10.97 -1.37 -8.52
CA LEU A 51 10.52 -0.19 -7.79
C LEU A 51 10.14 0.92 -8.76
N ILE A 52 8.90 1.39 -8.65
CA ILE A 52 8.40 2.58 -9.35
C ILE A 52 8.27 3.69 -8.33
N VAL A 53 8.92 4.82 -8.59
CA VAL A 53 8.82 6.01 -7.75
C VAL A 53 8.09 7.09 -8.52
N HIS A 54 6.95 7.54 -8.00
CA HIS A 54 6.17 8.61 -8.59
C HIS A 54 6.19 9.84 -7.68
N LYS A 55 6.48 10.98 -8.26
CA LYS A 55 6.33 12.29 -7.62
C LYS A 55 5.23 13.05 -8.34
N ASN A 56 4.40 13.78 -7.60
CA ASN A 56 3.39 14.62 -8.21
C ASN A 56 4.05 15.89 -8.78
N PRO A 57 4.10 16.07 -10.12
CA PRO A 57 4.74 17.22 -10.73
C PRO A 57 4.02 18.54 -10.42
N ASP A 58 2.71 18.51 -10.24
CA ASP A 58 1.92 19.71 -9.92
C ASP A 58 2.19 20.18 -8.50
N ALA A 59 2.32 19.26 -7.56
CA ALA A 59 2.67 19.58 -6.18
C ALA A 59 4.10 20.11 -6.06
N GLU A 60 5.02 19.58 -6.87
CA GLU A 60 6.41 20.05 -6.94
C GLU A 60 6.48 21.46 -7.54
N ALA A 61 5.78 21.70 -8.65
CA ALA A 61 5.74 23.01 -9.33
C ALA A 61 5.12 24.12 -8.45
N GLN A 62 4.14 23.77 -7.63
CA GLN A 62 3.48 24.70 -6.69
C GLN A 62 4.25 24.86 -5.36
N GLY A 63 5.33 24.11 -5.14
CA GLY A 63 6.13 24.17 -3.92
C GLY A 63 5.34 23.74 -2.66
N ILE A 64 4.40 22.82 -2.82
CA ILE A 64 3.51 22.41 -1.72
C ILE A 64 4.32 21.63 -0.66
N ASN A 65 4.35 22.18 0.56
CA ASN A 65 5.07 21.65 1.70
C ASN A 65 4.12 21.41 2.90
N PRO A 66 4.50 20.56 3.87
CA PRO A 66 3.63 20.20 4.99
C PRO A 66 3.46 21.34 6.03
N PHE A 67 4.37 22.32 6.05
CA PHE A 67 4.37 23.37 7.06
C PHE A 67 3.33 24.46 6.72
N ASP A 68 3.27 24.86 5.47
CA ASP A 68 2.40 25.97 5.03
C ASP A 68 1.05 25.48 4.51
N HIS A 69 0.97 24.22 4.02
CA HIS A 69 -0.19 23.73 3.29
C HIS A 69 -0.97 22.61 4.00
N GLY A 70 -0.49 22.08 5.14
CA GLY A 70 -1.23 21.16 6.00
C GLY A 70 -1.90 19.98 5.25
N ALA A 71 -3.25 19.94 5.28
CA ALA A 71 -4.03 18.90 4.63
C ALA A 71 -3.85 18.86 3.11
N LEU A 72 -3.68 20.01 2.46
CA LEU A 72 -3.46 20.11 1.02
C LEU A 72 -2.17 19.37 0.60
N HIS A 73 -1.12 19.41 1.43
CA HIS A 73 0.09 18.64 1.19
C HIS A 73 -0.22 17.12 1.08
N THR A 74 -1.03 16.61 2.00
CA THR A 74 -1.41 15.19 1.97
C THR A 74 -2.24 14.84 0.74
N ASP A 75 -3.20 15.68 0.39
CA ASP A 75 -4.08 15.44 -0.76
C ASP A 75 -3.30 15.49 -2.07
N MET A 76 -2.50 16.52 -2.29
CA MET A 76 -1.74 16.67 -3.54
C MET A 76 -0.64 15.62 -3.69
N TRP A 77 0.18 15.42 -2.67
CA TRP A 77 1.31 14.49 -2.77
C TRP A 77 0.91 13.03 -2.70
N LYS A 78 -0.03 12.67 -1.83
CA LYS A 78 -0.41 11.25 -1.63
C LYS A 78 -1.61 10.86 -2.47
N THR A 79 -2.73 11.58 -2.36
CA THR A 79 -3.99 11.18 -2.99
C THR A 79 -3.94 11.40 -4.49
N GLU A 80 -3.64 12.61 -4.93
CA GLU A 80 -3.55 12.91 -6.36
C GLU A 80 -2.32 12.23 -6.99
N GLY A 81 -1.18 12.21 -6.31
CA GLY A 81 0.01 11.51 -6.78
C GLY A 81 -0.24 10.01 -7.01
N LEU A 82 -1.02 9.36 -6.13
CA LEU A 82 -1.39 7.96 -6.33
C LEU A 82 -2.30 7.77 -7.55
N LYS A 83 -3.28 8.63 -7.75
CA LYS A 83 -4.17 8.59 -8.93
C LYS A 83 -3.36 8.74 -10.22
N GLN A 84 -2.51 9.75 -10.29
CA GLN A 84 -1.62 10.00 -11.42
C GLN A 84 -0.74 8.79 -11.74
N ALA A 85 -0.14 8.17 -10.72
CA ALA A 85 0.70 7.00 -10.90
C ALA A 85 -0.06 5.81 -11.47
N LEU A 86 -1.28 5.57 -10.98
CA LEU A 86 -2.11 4.45 -11.45
C LEU A 86 -2.56 4.65 -12.89
N ASP A 87 -2.95 5.87 -13.26
CA ASP A 87 -3.37 6.21 -14.60
C ASP A 87 -2.20 6.16 -15.58
N ALA A 88 -1.04 6.71 -15.20
CA ALA A 88 0.17 6.74 -16.04
C ALA A 88 0.68 5.33 -16.39
N HIS A 89 0.54 4.39 -15.45
CA HIS A 89 0.99 3.00 -15.66
C HIS A 89 -0.14 2.05 -16.07
N GLY A 90 -1.38 2.53 -16.13
CA GLY A 90 -2.54 1.71 -16.51
C GLY A 90 -2.82 0.55 -15.56
N PHE A 91 -2.58 0.72 -14.26
CA PHE A 91 -2.79 -0.34 -13.28
C PHE A 91 -4.28 -0.56 -13.00
N ASP A 92 -4.72 -1.80 -13.10
CA ASP A 92 -6.09 -2.21 -12.79
C ASP A 92 -6.35 -2.36 -11.30
N ALA A 93 -5.31 -2.70 -10.54
CA ALA A 93 -5.40 -2.92 -9.10
C ALA A 93 -4.17 -2.36 -8.38
N ALA A 94 -4.37 -1.94 -7.14
CA ALA A 94 -3.28 -1.50 -6.26
C ALA A 94 -3.46 -2.08 -4.86
N PHE A 95 -2.44 -2.80 -4.40
CA PHE A 95 -2.38 -3.29 -3.02
C PHE A 95 -2.05 -2.15 -2.07
N GLY A 96 -2.78 -2.07 -0.96
CA GLY A 96 -2.59 -1.08 0.08
C GLY A 96 -2.63 -1.69 1.48
N GLY A 97 -1.89 -1.07 2.40
CA GLY A 97 -1.81 -1.52 3.79
C GLY A 97 -2.90 -0.97 4.70
N ALA A 98 -4.00 -0.45 4.17
CA ALA A 98 -5.08 0.09 4.99
C ALA A 98 -5.81 -1.02 5.77
N ARG A 99 -6.19 -0.72 7.00
CA ARG A 99 -6.91 -1.61 7.91
C ARG A 99 -8.20 -0.95 8.40
N ARG A 100 -9.23 -1.75 8.66
CA ARG A 100 -10.55 -1.26 9.06
C ARG A 100 -10.57 -0.64 10.46
N ASP A 101 -9.64 -1.04 11.35
CA ASP A 101 -9.50 -0.50 12.69
C ASP A 101 -8.68 0.79 12.79
N GLU A 102 -8.02 1.19 11.69
CA GLU A 102 -7.12 2.34 11.67
C GLU A 102 -7.85 3.66 11.91
N GLU A 103 -8.99 3.82 11.24
CA GLU A 103 -9.85 4.99 11.38
C GLU A 103 -11.28 4.74 10.86
N LYS A 104 -12.23 5.57 11.26
CA LYS A 104 -13.64 5.44 10.86
C LYS A 104 -13.85 5.45 9.35
N SER A 105 -13.09 6.23 8.62
CA SER A 105 -13.18 6.30 7.15
C SER A 105 -12.77 4.99 6.48
N ARG A 106 -11.93 4.18 7.13
CA ARG A 106 -11.48 2.87 6.66
C ARG A 106 -12.44 1.74 7.01
N ALA A 107 -13.28 1.90 8.02
CA ALA A 107 -14.21 0.86 8.46
C ALA A 107 -15.20 0.40 7.38
N LYS A 108 -15.51 1.26 6.41
CA LYS A 108 -16.35 0.93 5.25
C LYS A 108 -15.64 0.11 4.16
N GLU A 109 -14.31 0.16 4.13
CA GLU A 109 -13.52 -0.56 3.13
C GLU A 109 -13.60 -2.07 3.34
N ARG A 110 -13.53 -2.80 2.24
CA ARG A 110 -13.44 -4.27 2.23
C ARG A 110 -12.04 -4.67 1.73
N VAL A 111 -11.78 -5.95 1.61
CA VAL A 111 -10.52 -6.43 1.02
C VAL A 111 -10.41 -5.91 -0.42
N PHE A 112 -11.48 -6.04 -1.22
CA PHE A 112 -11.56 -5.41 -2.54
C PHE A 112 -12.43 -4.15 -2.47
N SER A 113 -11.84 -3.00 -2.69
CA SER A 113 -12.52 -1.71 -2.73
C SER A 113 -12.54 -1.18 -4.15
N PHE A 114 -13.71 -1.21 -4.76
CA PHE A 114 -13.91 -0.78 -6.16
C PHE A 114 -13.93 0.74 -6.24
N ARG A 115 -13.24 1.26 -7.24
CA ARG A 115 -13.14 2.69 -7.54
C ARG A 115 -13.61 2.96 -8.95
N THR A 116 -14.38 4.02 -9.12
CA THR A 116 -14.80 4.50 -10.44
C THR A 116 -13.60 4.95 -11.27
N ALA A 117 -13.81 5.27 -12.54
CA ALA A 117 -12.78 5.84 -13.41
C ALA A 117 -12.18 7.15 -12.86
N SER A 118 -12.92 7.90 -12.01
CA SER A 118 -12.41 9.06 -11.29
C SER A 118 -11.79 8.73 -9.92
N HIS A 119 -11.47 7.46 -9.66
CA HIS A 119 -10.92 6.94 -8.40
C HIS A 119 -11.79 7.15 -7.16
N ARG A 120 -13.09 7.41 -7.32
CA ARG A 120 -14.03 7.58 -6.22
C ARG A 120 -14.56 6.25 -5.71
N TRP A 121 -14.71 6.15 -4.39
CA TRP A 121 -15.41 5.04 -3.77
C TRP A 121 -16.91 5.28 -3.85
N GLU A 122 -17.65 4.30 -4.34
CA GLU A 122 -19.10 4.35 -4.48
C GLU A 122 -19.73 3.13 -3.76
N PRO A 123 -20.65 3.37 -2.80
CA PRO A 123 -21.22 2.28 -2.01
C PRO A 123 -21.98 1.24 -2.84
N LYS A 124 -22.68 1.69 -3.89
CA LYS A 124 -23.48 0.82 -4.76
C LYS A 124 -22.65 -0.11 -5.63
N ASN A 125 -21.37 0.20 -5.81
CA ASN A 125 -20.46 -0.57 -6.69
C ASN A 125 -19.54 -1.50 -5.89
N GLN A 126 -19.77 -1.71 -4.62
CA GLN A 126 -18.99 -2.66 -3.82
C GLN A 126 -19.57 -4.05 -3.90
N ARG A 127 -18.74 -5.07 -3.64
CA ARG A 127 -19.13 -6.48 -3.67
C ARG A 127 -19.18 -7.03 -2.24
N PRO A 128 -20.16 -7.88 -1.90
CA PRO A 128 -20.14 -8.59 -0.62
C PRO A 128 -18.99 -9.60 -0.58
N GLU A 129 -18.36 -9.75 0.58
CA GLU A 129 -17.23 -10.65 0.82
C GLU A 129 -17.57 -11.68 1.91
N LEU A 130 -18.74 -12.32 1.78
CA LEU A 130 -19.18 -13.34 2.71
C LEU A 130 -18.32 -14.61 2.55
N TRP A 131 -17.99 -15.24 3.67
CA TRP A 131 -17.21 -16.48 3.73
C TRP A 131 -15.86 -16.42 3.01
N ASN A 132 -15.22 -15.23 2.98
CA ASN A 132 -13.97 -14.98 2.27
C ASN A 132 -14.02 -15.30 0.75
N LEU A 133 -15.19 -15.20 0.17
CA LEU A 133 -15.36 -15.27 -1.27
C LEU A 133 -15.19 -13.88 -1.88
N TYR A 134 -14.26 -13.76 -2.83
CA TYR A 134 -13.92 -12.50 -3.44
C TYR A 134 -14.28 -12.46 -4.92
N ASN A 135 -14.84 -11.35 -5.36
CA ASN A 135 -15.13 -11.10 -6.76
C ASN A 135 -14.36 -9.88 -7.23
N ALA A 136 -13.35 -10.11 -8.07
CA ALA A 136 -12.49 -9.06 -8.63
C ALA A 136 -12.95 -8.57 -10.01
N ARG A 137 -14.14 -8.97 -10.49
CA ARG A 137 -14.65 -8.53 -11.79
C ARG A 137 -14.94 -7.03 -11.75
N LYS A 138 -14.23 -6.27 -12.57
CA LYS A 138 -14.39 -4.83 -12.72
C LYS A 138 -14.98 -4.44 -14.07
N ALA A 139 -15.62 -3.29 -14.16
CA ALA A 139 -16.01 -2.70 -15.43
C ALA A 139 -14.82 -1.96 -16.08
N GLN A 140 -14.97 -1.61 -17.33
CA GLN A 140 -13.97 -0.84 -18.06
C GLN A 140 -13.77 0.54 -17.37
N GLY A 141 -12.52 0.93 -17.18
CA GLY A 141 -12.15 2.18 -16.51
C GLY A 141 -12.18 2.14 -14.98
N GLU A 142 -12.77 1.12 -14.36
CA GLU A 142 -12.70 0.94 -12.91
C GLU A 142 -11.33 0.44 -12.47
N THR A 143 -10.96 0.76 -11.22
CA THR A 143 -9.78 0.23 -10.55
C THR A 143 -10.16 -0.39 -9.21
N ILE A 144 -9.32 -1.29 -8.71
CA ILE A 144 -9.54 -1.95 -7.42
C ILE A 144 -8.41 -1.58 -6.47
N ARG A 145 -8.77 -1.11 -5.26
CA ARG A 145 -7.83 -1.07 -4.13
C ARG A 145 -7.98 -2.39 -3.38
N VAL A 146 -6.87 -3.11 -3.23
CA VAL A 146 -6.85 -4.40 -2.54
C VAL A 146 -6.18 -4.22 -1.19
N PHE A 147 -6.90 -4.54 -0.12
CA PHE A 147 -6.44 -4.40 1.26
C PHE A 147 -6.33 -5.77 1.93
N PRO A 148 -5.25 -6.53 1.70
CA PRO A 148 -5.13 -7.90 2.20
C PRO A 148 -5.21 -8.01 3.72
N MET A 149 -4.80 -6.96 4.41
CA MET A 149 -4.80 -6.90 5.88
C MET A 149 -5.99 -6.10 6.44
N SER A 150 -7.07 -5.93 5.66
CA SER A 150 -8.24 -5.13 6.04
C SER A 150 -8.81 -5.50 7.42
N ASN A 151 -8.81 -6.79 7.77
CA ASN A 151 -9.34 -7.32 9.02
C ASN A 151 -8.30 -7.46 10.15
N TRP A 152 -7.05 -7.08 9.90
CA TRP A 152 -6.00 -7.12 10.91
C TRP A 152 -6.09 -5.90 11.82
N THR A 153 -5.84 -6.12 13.10
CA THR A 153 -5.70 -5.03 14.08
C THR A 153 -4.27 -4.46 14.09
N GLU A 154 -4.10 -3.34 14.76
CA GLU A 154 -2.78 -2.77 15.03
C GLU A 154 -1.88 -3.80 15.75
N LEU A 155 -2.45 -4.52 16.72
CA LEU A 155 -1.73 -5.54 17.46
C LEU A 155 -1.30 -6.71 16.56
N ASP A 156 -2.16 -7.17 15.65
CA ASP A 156 -1.84 -8.25 14.72
C ASP A 156 -0.62 -7.90 13.85
N ILE A 157 -0.53 -6.67 13.37
CA ILE A 157 0.63 -6.20 12.60
C ILE A 157 1.91 -6.29 13.42
N TRP A 158 1.89 -5.82 14.67
CA TRP A 158 3.06 -5.86 15.53
C TRP A 158 3.45 -7.28 15.92
N GLN A 159 2.49 -8.13 16.24
CA GLN A 159 2.75 -9.54 16.52
C GLN A 159 3.34 -10.26 15.32
N TYR A 160 2.84 -9.96 14.11
CA TYR A 160 3.39 -10.51 12.89
C TYR A 160 4.83 -10.08 12.67
N ILE A 161 5.14 -8.80 12.82
CA ILE A 161 6.52 -8.28 12.70
C ILE A 161 7.44 -8.90 13.75
N LEU A 162 7.00 -9.01 15.00
CA LEU A 162 7.78 -9.65 16.07
C LEU A 162 8.06 -11.12 15.75
N SER A 163 7.09 -11.85 15.20
CA SER A 163 7.28 -13.25 14.80
C SER A 163 8.39 -13.42 13.75
N LEU A 164 8.58 -12.42 12.88
CA LEU A 164 9.62 -12.44 11.85
C LEU A 164 11.02 -12.18 12.41
N ILE A 165 11.13 -11.34 13.45
CA ILE A 165 12.42 -11.06 14.12
C ILE A 165 12.98 -12.34 14.72
N HIS A 166 12.14 -13.16 15.35
CA HIS A 166 12.57 -14.45 15.91
C HIS A 166 12.97 -15.50 14.86
N ILE A 167 12.42 -15.42 13.67
CA ILE A 167 12.79 -16.30 12.55
C ILE A 167 14.08 -15.83 11.87
N SER A 168 14.36 -14.54 11.90
CA SER A 168 15.51 -13.92 11.23
C SER A 168 16.79 -13.92 12.07
N GLU A 169 16.70 -14.15 13.38
CA GLU A 169 17.89 -14.36 14.20
C GLU A 169 18.29 -15.84 14.12
N PRO A 170 19.45 -16.18 13.49
CA PRO A 170 20.04 -17.46 13.75
C PRO A 170 20.25 -17.54 15.25
N THR A 171 19.79 -18.62 15.85
CA THR A 171 19.96 -18.92 17.28
C THR A 171 21.33 -18.47 17.74
N ARG A 172 21.38 -17.33 18.43
CA ARG A 172 22.58 -16.97 19.22
C ARG A 172 22.73 -18.06 20.25
N PRO A 173 23.83 -18.80 20.26
CA PRO A 173 24.08 -19.71 21.36
C PRO A 173 24.09 -18.87 22.63
N LEU A 174 23.22 -19.19 23.56
CA LEU A 174 23.29 -18.65 24.91
C LEU A 174 24.59 -19.18 25.51
N TYR A 175 25.58 -18.31 25.55
CA TYR A 175 26.76 -18.52 26.38
C TYR A 175 26.58 -17.78 27.70
#